data_f2abecae633519853c6499bea73c3218
#
_entry.id   f2abecae633519853c6499bea73c3218
#
_cell.length_a   1.000
_cell.length_b   1.000
_cell.length_c   1.000
_cell.angle_alpha   90.00
_cell.angle_beta   90.00
_cell.angle_gamma   90.00
#
_symmetry.space_group_name_H-M   'P 1'
#
loop_
_entity.id
_entity.type
_entity.pdbx_description
1 polymer ?
#
loop_
_entity_poly.entity_id
_entity_poly.type
_entity_poly.pdbx_seq_one_letter_code
_entity_poly.pdbx_strand_id
1 'polypeptide(L)'
;MSPRLIFATGNQHKLEELRRALPGMDIRALGRDDPPPEDGATFEDNARIKARFARAHADVDVWAVGEDSGIEAAALDGRPGVHTARWAAGDPVGRMLAALDGVTDRAARYVCVIVAVGPEGEEVVARGTLAGSIALSAAGDEGFGFDPVFVPEGESATVAVLGDAWKRTHSHRARAARALAEALPT
;
A
#
# COMPACT_ATOMS: atom_id res chain seq x y z
N MET A 1 -0.26 26.42 3.71
CA MET A 1 -1.47 25.55 3.76
C MET A 1 -1.06 24.17 3.29
N SER A 2 -1.44 23.13 4.01
CA SER A 2 -1.12 21.75 3.59
C SER A 2 -1.67 21.49 2.18
N PRO A 3 -0.92 20.81 1.30
CA PRO A 3 -1.36 20.52 -0.04
C PRO A 3 -2.62 19.63 -0.05
N ARG A 4 -3.50 19.87 -1.02
CA ARG A 4 -4.64 18.98 -1.27
C ARG A 4 -4.20 17.83 -2.15
N LEU A 5 -4.63 16.61 -1.83
CA LEU A 5 -4.25 15.40 -2.53
C LEU A 5 -5.47 14.75 -3.20
N ILE A 6 -5.35 14.40 -4.48
CA ILE A 6 -6.32 13.58 -5.21
C ILE A 6 -5.72 12.21 -5.46
N PHE A 7 -6.33 11.18 -4.91
CA PHE A 7 -5.81 9.81 -4.91
C PHE A 7 -6.50 8.93 -5.95
N ALA A 8 -5.71 8.43 -6.91
CA ALA A 8 -6.18 7.47 -7.91
C ALA A 8 -6.28 6.07 -7.31
N THR A 9 -7.38 5.77 -6.66
CA THR A 9 -7.67 4.44 -6.11
C THR A 9 -9.14 4.11 -6.18
N GLY A 10 -9.45 2.88 -6.56
CA GLY A 10 -10.77 2.27 -6.36
C GLY A 10 -10.88 1.49 -5.04
N ASN A 11 -9.78 1.39 -4.26
CA ASN A 11 -9.75 0.64 -3.01
C ASN A 11 -9.99 1.58 -1.83
N GLN A 12 -11.19 1.49 -1.23
CA GLN A 12 -11.58 2.33 -0.10
C GLN A 12 -10.70 2.10 1.14
N HIS A 13 -10.25 0.86 1.40
CA HIS A 13 -9.36 0.58 2.53
C HIS A 13 -8.02 1.33 2.39
N LYS A 14 -7.45 1.40 1.19
CA LYS A 14 -6.22 2.17 0.94
C LYS A 14 -6.42 3.66 1.16
N LEU A 15 -7.55 4.21 0.71
CA LEU A 15 -7.90 5.62 0.90
C LEU A 15 -8.05 5.95 2.39
N GLU A 16 -8.76 5.11 3.13
CA GLU A 16 -8.95 5.30 4.58
C GLU A 16 -7.64 5.20 5.35
N GLU A 17 -6.80 4.22 5.04
CA GLU A 17 -5.49 4.09 5.68
C GLU A 17 -4.60 5.31 5.41
N LEU A 18 -4.61 5.85 4.18
CA LEU A 18 -3.86 7.05 3.85
C LEU A 18 -4.37 8.27 4.63
N ARG A 19 -5.69 8.46 4.72
CA ARG A 19 -6.31 9.52 5.53
C ARG A 19 -5.98 9.40 7.02
N ARG A 20 -5.99 8.17 7.56
CA ARG A 20 -5.63 7.92 8.96
C ARG A 20 -4.14 8.18 9.24
N ALA A 21 -3.28 7.92 8.26
CA ALA A 21 -1.83 8.15 8.38
C ALA A 21 -1.44 9.63 8.28
N LEU A 22 -2.26 10.45 7.61
CA LEU A 22 -2.03 11.88 7.36
C LEU A 22 -3.19 12.74 7.88
N PRO A 23 -3.46 12.74 9.20
CA PRO A 23 -4.51 13.56 9.76
C PRO A 23 -4.17 15.05 9.55
N GLY A 24 -5.08 15.81 8.96
CA GLY A 24 -4.89 17.22 8.64
C GLY A 24 -4.59 17.52 7.17
N MET A 25 -4.40 16.50 6.33
CA MET A 25 -4.37 16.67 4.87
C MET A 25 -5.76 16.45 4.26
N ASP A 26 -6.15 17.28 3.29
CA ASP A 26 -7.36 17.06 2.49
C ASP A 26 -7.06 16.02 1.40
N ILE A 27 -7.47 14.78 1.63
CA ILE A 27 -7.24 13.64 0.73
C ILE A 27 -8.58 13.16 0.18
N ARG A 28 -8.76 13.27 -1.14
CA ARG A 28 -9.98 12.85 -1.84
C ARG A 28 -9.67 11.77 -2.87
N ALA A 29 -10.64 10.90 -3.10
CA ALA A 29 -10.56 9.97 -4.23
C ALA A 29 -10.74 10.73 -5.55
N LEU A 30 -10.08 10.26 -6.60
CA LEU A 30 -10.29 10.80 -7.96
C LEU A 30 -11.73 10.55 -8.47
N GLY A 31 -12.39 9.49 -7.97
CA GLY A 31 -13.80 9.22 -8.29
C GLY A 31 -14.05 8.77 -9.72
N ARG A 32 -13.09 8.03 -10.32
CA ARG A 32 -13.22 7.48 -11.68
C ARG A 32 -13.32 5.96 -11.66
N ASP A 33 -14.16 5.43 -12.54
CA ASP A 33 -14.42 3.99 -12.70
C ASP A 33 -13.60 3.34 -13.82
N ASP A 34 -12.72 4.12 -14.49
CA ASP A 34 -11.84 3.69 -15.58
C ASP A 34 -10.36 3.78 -15.17
N PRO A 35 -9.87 2.96 -14.23
CA PRO A 35 -8.47 3.02 -13.80
C PRO A 35 -7.53 2.67 -14.96
N PRO A 36 -6.32 3.26 -14.98
CA PRO A 36 -5.32 2.91 -15.98
C PRO A 36 -4.86 1.46 -15.80
N PRO A 37 -4.37 0.79 -16.86
CA PRO A 37 -3.79 -0.54 -16.72
C PRO A 37 -2.56 -0.51 -15.82
N GLU A 38 -2.45 -1.49 -14.93
CA GLU A 38 -1.30 -1.70 -14.05
C GLU A 38 -0.37 -2.73 -14.69
N ASP A 39 0.41 -2.29 -15.69
CA ASP A 39 1.34 -3.10 -16.45
C ASP A 39 2.81 -2.78 -16.18
N GLY A 40 3.07 -1.96 -15.18
CA GLY A 40 4.41 -1.64 -14.69
C GLY A 40 5.15 -2.84 -14.12
N ALA A 41 6.47 -2.87 -14.31
CA ALA A 41 7.33 -3.94 -13.82
C ALA A 41 7.60 -3.83 -12.30
N THR A 42 7.44 -2.65 -11.72
CA THR A 42 7.68 -2.36 -10.30
C THR A 42 6.47 -1.68 -9.65
N PHE A 43 6.42 -1.71 -8.32
CA PHE A 43 5.44 -0.92 -7.56
C PHE A 43 5.50 0.57 -7.90
N GLU A 44 6.72 1.09 -8.13
CA GLU A 44 6.90 2.50 -8.50
C GLU A 44 6.32 2.81 -9.88
N ASP A 45 6.52 1.92 -10.86
CA ASP A 45 5.95 2.11 -12.21
C ASP A 45 4.43 2.17 -12.13
N ASN A 46 3.80 1.24 -11.42
CA ASN A 46 2.35 1.22 -11.25
C ASN A 46 1.83 2.43 -10.47
N ALA A 47 2.52 2.84 -9.40
CA ALA A 47 2.18 4.05 -8.67
C ALA A 47 2.27 5.29 -9.55
N ARG A 48 3.32 5.38 -10.39
CA ARG A 48 3.53 6.49 -11.34
C ARG A 48 2.47 6.54 -12.42
N ILE A 49 2.10 5.39 -13.00
CA ILE A 49 1.00 5.29 -13.97
C ILE A 49 -0.29 5.88 -13.37
N LYS A 50 -0.64 5.45 -12.14
CA LYS A 50 -1.82 5.95 -11.44
C LYS A 50 -1.73 7.46 -11.10
N ALA A 51 -0.58 7.93 -10.66
CA ALA A 51 -0.37 9.34 -10.33
C ALA A 51 -0.51 10.24 -11.57
N ARG A 52 0.09 9.86 -12.69
CA ARG A 52 -0.04 10.59 -13.96
C ARG A 52 -1.46 10.57 -14.52
N PHE A 53 -2.13 9.43 -14.39
CA PHE A 53 -3.55 9.35 -14.72
C PHE A 53 -4.38 10.30 -13.85
N ALA A 54 -4.15 10.33 -12.53
CA ALA A 54 -4.82 11.28 -11.64
C ALA A 54 -4.49 12.73 -12.03
N ARG A 55 -3.23 13.05 -12.37
CA ARG A 55 -2.83 14.41 -12.78
C ARG A 55 -3.59 14.88 -14.02
N ALA A 56 -3.81 14.01 -14.99
CA ALA A 56 -4.54 14.33 -16.22
C ALA A 56 -6.04 14.63 -15.99
N HIS A 57 -6.60 14.24 -14.84
CA HIS A 57 -8.02 14.35 -14.54
C HIS A 57 -8.35 15.17 -13.29
N ALA A 58 -7.33 15.63 -12.57
CA ALA A 58 -7.51 16.44 -11.35
C ALA A 58 -7.44 17.94 -11.64
N ASP A 59 -7.94 18.73 -10.71
CA ASP A 59 -7.84 20.20 -10.75
C ASP A 59 -6.37 20.65 -10.78
N VAL A 60 -6.12 21.82 -11.31
CA VAL A 60 -4.75 22.31 -11.56
C VAL A 60 -3.94 22.58 -10.29
N ASP A 61 -4.59 22.84 -9.17
CA ASP A 61 -3.98 23.27 -7.90
C ASP A 61 -3.83 22.17 -6.84
N VAL A 62 -3.96 20.89 -7.24
CA VAL A 62 -3.86 19.75 -6.34
C VAL A 62 -2.69 18.84 -6.70
N TRP A 63 -2.19 18.10 -5.73
CA TRP A 63 -1.25 17.01 -5.95
C TRP A 63 -2.01 15.73 -6.31
N ALA A 64 -1.66 15.15 -7.43
CA ALA A 64 -2.24 13.91 -7.92
C ALA A 64 -1.43 12.72 -7.44
N VAL A 65 -2.07 11.79 -6.74
CA VAL A 65 -1.39 10.70 -6.03
C VAL A 65 -1.79 9.34 -6.59
N GLY A 66 -0.79 8.52 -6.89
CA GLY A 66 -0.93 7.10 -7.18
C GLY A 66 -0.19 6.26 -6.15
N GLU A 67 -0.72 5.10 -5.83
CA GLU A 67 -0.09 4.18 -4.89
C GLU A 67 -0.16 2.77 -5.45
N ASP A 68 0.95 2.04 -5.31
CA ASP A 68 0.96 0.61 -5.49
C ASP A 68 1.62 -0.09 -4.31
N SER A 69 1.08 -1.25 -3.94
CA SER A 69 1.52 -1.96 -2.75
C SER A 69 1.26 -3.44 -2.87
N GLY A 70 2.05 -4.21 -2.16
CA GLY A 70 1.91 -5.65 -2.14
C GLY A 70 2.76 -6.30 -1.07
N ILE A 71 2.80 -7.63 -1.13
CA ILE A 71 3.60 -8.47 -0.25
C ILE A 71 4.64 -9.23 -1.08
N GLU A 72 5.82 -9.35 -0.54
CA GLU A 72 6.91 -10.15 -1.08
C GLU A 72 7.30 -11.21 -0.05
N ALA A 73 7.29 -12.48 -0.43
CA ALA A 73 7.71 -13.59 0.41
C ALA A 73 9.05 -14.15 -0.09
N ALA A 74 10.04 -14.30 0.81
CA ALA A 74 11.40 -14.71 0.45
C ALA A 74 11.42 -16.09 -0.22
N ALA A 75 10.73 -17.06 0.35
CA ALA A 75 10.65 -18.42 -0.19
C ALA A 75 9.91 -18.52 -1.54
N LEU A 76 9.25 -17.45 -1.98
CA LEU A 76 8.60 -17.37 -3.27
C LEU A 76 9.37 -16.45 -4.25
N ASP A 77 10.67 -16.20 -4.03
CA ASP A 77 11.51 -15.30 -4.83
C ASP A 77 10.91 -13.89 -4.96
N GLY A 78 10.34 -13.36 -3.87
CA GLY A 78 9.70 -12.06 -3.83
C GLY A 78 8.26 -12.02 -4.40
N ARG A 79 7.73 -13.14 -4.86
CA ARG A 79 6.32 -13.20 -5.30
C ARG A 79 5.37 -13.15 -4.08
N PRO A 80 4.13 -12.65 -4.24
CA PRO A 80 3.51 -12.16 -5.46
C PRO A 80 3.99 -10.77 -5.95
N GLY A 81 4.63 -9.94 -5.12
CA GLY A 81 5.15 -8.64 -5.53
C GLY A 81 4.09 -7.74 -6.16
N VAL A 82 4.37 -7.12 -7.29
CA VAL A 82 3.43 -6.24 -8.04
C VAL A 82 2.15 -6.96 -8.49
N HIS A 83 2.14 -8.29 -8.48
CA HIS A 83 0.98 -9.08 -8.83
C HIS A 83 0.07 -9.42 -7.65
N THR A 84 0.33 -8.84 -6.47
CA THR A 84 -0.36 -9.16 -5.21
C THR A 84 -1.88 -9.22 -5.34
N ALA A 85 -2.51 -8.21 -5.93
CA ALA A 85 -3.97 -8.17 -6.06
C ALA A 85 -4.52 -9.30 -6.94
N ARG A 86 -3.88 -9.55 -8.09
CA ARG A 86 -4.28 -10.63 -9.02
C ARG A 86 -3.99 -12.01 -8.45
N TRP A 87 -2.85 -12.16 -7.79
CA TRP A 87 -2.46 -13.41 -7.14
C TRP A 87 -3.36 -13.76 -5.96
N ALA A 88 -3.81 -12.77 -5.19
CA ALA A 88 -4.70 -12.97 -4.04
C ALA A 88 -6.10 -13.47 -4.43
N ALA A 89 -6.63 -13.06 -5.58
CA ALA A 89 -7.85 -13.55 -6.25
C ALA A 89 -9.00 -14.01 -5.31
N GLY A 90 -9.37 -13.15 -4.35
CA GLY A 90 -10.50 -13.41 -3.41
C GLY A 90 -10.15 -14.18 -2.14
N ASP A 91 -9.04 -14.92 -2.09
CA ASP A 91 -8.55 -15.60 -0.87
C ASP A 91 -7.04 -15.39 -0.66
N PRO A 92 -6.61 -14.20 -0.24
CA PRO A 92 -5.19 -13.92 0.00
C PRO A 92 -4.58 -14.80 1.10
N VAL A 93 -5.33 -15.06 2.16
CA VAL A 93 -4.88 -15.81 3.33
C VAL A 93 -4.67 -17.28 2.99
N GLY A 94 -5.68 -17.96 2.46
CA GLY A 94 -5.58 -19.38 2.11
C GLY A 94 -4.51 -19.63 1.06
N ARG A 95 -4.40 -18.76 0.05
CA ARG A 95 -3.34 -18.89 -0.98
C ARG A 95 -1.94 -18.73 -0.42
N MET A 96 -1.71 -17.76 0.48
CA MET A 96 -0.40 -17.57 1.09
C MET A 96 -0.02 -18.76 1.99
N LEU A 97 -0.95 -19.23 2.80
CA LEU A 97 -0.73 -20.39 3.65
C LEU A 97 -0.42 -21.65 2.82
N ALA A 98 -1.19 -21.89 1.75
CA ALA A 98 -0.96 -23.03 0.86
C ALA A 98 0.37 -22.94 0.10
N ALA A 99 0.75 -21.73 -0.37
CA ALA A 99 2.01 -21.52 -1.08
C ALA A 99 3.25 -21.74 -0.19
N LEU A 100 3.10 -21.58 1.13
CA LEU A 100 4.15 -21.77 2.12
C LEU A 100 3.94 -23.02 2.99
N ASP A 101 3.13 -23.98 2.54
CA ASP A 101 2.95 -25.25 3.26
C ASP A 101 4.25 -26.05 3.25
N GLY A 102 4.67 -26.52 4.41
CA GLY A 102 5.95 -27.22 4.61
C GLY A 102 7.21 -26.34 4.45
N VAL A 103 7.07 -25.04 4.18
CA VAL A 103 8.20 -24.11 4.00
C VAL A 103 8.63 -23.55 5.35
N THR A 104 9.95 -23.69 5.64
CA THR A 104 10.56 -23.21 6.89
C THR A 104 10.86 -21.71 6.86
N ASP A 105 11.39 -21.21 5.73
CA ASP A 105 11.62 -19.76 5.55
C ASP A 105 10.29 -19.09 5.23
N ARG A 106 9.77 -18.38 6.20
CA ARG A 106 8.49 -17.65 6.09
C ARG A 106 8.69 -16.14 6.08
N ALA A 107 9.93 -15.67 5.89
CA ALA A 107 10.24 -14.25 5.84
C ALA A 107 9.46 -13.58 4.70
N ALA A 108 8.88 -12.45 5.01
CA ALA A 108 8.09 -11.66 4.07
C ALA A 108 8.19 -10.16 4.40
N ARG A 109 7.82 -9.31 3.44
CA ARG A 109 7.68 -7.88 3.69
C ARG A 109 6.49 -7.30 2.93
N TYR A 110 5.82 -6.38 3.54
CA TYR A 110 4.94 -5.46 2.83
C TYR A 110 5.74 -4.31 2.22
N VAL A 111 5.34 -3.91 1.02
CA VAL A 111 5.89 -2.76 0.30
C VAL A 111 4.75 -1.83 -0.10
N CYS A 112 4.95 -0.53 0.07
CA CYS A 112 4.07 0.52 -0.46
C CYS A 112 4.93 1.58 -1.12
N VAL A 113 4.59 1.94 -2.34
CA VAL A 113 5.18 3.07 -3.06
C VAL A 113 4.07 4.06 -3.40
N ILE A 114 4.29 5.31 -3.05
CA ILE A 114 3.41 6.43 -3.38
C ILE A 114 4.17 7.36 -4.32
N VAL A 115 3.56 7.71 -5.43
CA VAL A 115 4.03 8.76 -6.33
C VAL A 115 3.02 9.89 -6.29
N ALA A 116 3.50 11.11 -6.10
CA ALA A 116 2.69 12.32 -6.18
C ALA A 116 3.22 13.20 -7.31
N VAL A 117 2.31 13.68 -8.16
CA VAL A 117 2.60 14.60 -9.26
C VAL A 117 1.94 15.94 -8.93
N GLY A 118 2.76 16.97 -8.83
CA GLY A 118 2.31 18.31 -8.48
C GLY A 118 1.73 19.08 -9.66
N PRO A 119 1.25 20.30 -9.38
CA PRO A 119 0.62 21.18 -10.37
C PRO A 119 1.51 21.51 -11.57
N GLU A 120 2.83 21.64 -11.35
CA GLU A 120 3.80 21.99 -12.38
C GLU A 120 4.46 20.76 -13.03
N GLY A 121 4.02 19.54 -12.65
CA GLY A 121 4.53 18.26 -13.16
C GLY A 121 5.72 17.71 -12.39
N GLU A 122 6.08 18.32 -11.27
CA GLU A 122 7.10 17.82 -10.35
C GLU A 122 6.65 16.48 -9.74
N GLU A 123 7.56 15.53 -9.59
CA GLU A 123 7.27 14.21 -9.01
C GLU A 123 7.95 14.04 -7.66
N VAL A 124 7.19 13.54 -6.69
CA VAL A 124 7.70 13.06 -5.39
C VAL A 124 7.42 11.57 -5.30
N VAL A 125 8.45 10.80 -4.94
CA VAL A 125 8.32 9.34 -4.72
C VAL A 125 8.60 9.04 -3.25
N ALA A 126 7.64 8.42 -2.59
CA ALA A 126 7.74 8.00 -1.20
C ALA A 126 7.57 6.48 -1.08
N ARG A 127 8.36 5.85 -0.21
CA ARG A 127 8.36 4.41 -0.01
C ARG A 127 8.20 4.07 1.47
N GLY A 128 7.50 2.98 1.73
CA GLY A 128 7.41 2.39 3.05
C GLY A 128 7.44 0.87 2.96
N THR A 129 8.21 0.25 3.83
CA THR A 129 8.29 -1.21 3.94
C THR A 129 8.02 -1.63 5.38
N LEU A 130 7.51 -2.84 5.53
CA LEU A 130 7.32 -3.48 6.83
C LEU A 130 7.81 -4.92 6.72
N ALA A 131 8.96 -5.22 7.31
CA ALA A 131 9.50 -6.57 7.39
C ALA A 131 8.70 -7.40 8.40
N GLY A 132 8.71 -8.72 8.21
CA GLY A 132 8.01 -9.66 9.08
C GLY A 132 8.06 -11.08 8.54
N SER A 133 7.10 -11.87 8.94
CA SER A 133 6.96 -13.27 8.52
C SER A 133 5.50 -13.67 8.34
N ILE A 134 5.27 -14.75 7.61
CA ILE A 134 3.94 -15.33 7.46
C ILE A 134 3.71 -16.35 8.57
N ALA A 135 2.65 -16.19 9.34
CA ALA A 135 2.23 -17.11 10.39
C ALA A 135 1.85 -18.49 9.81
N LEU A 136 1.84 -19.52 10.65
CA LEU A 136 1.39 -20.85 10.25
C LEU A 136 -0.13 -20.96 10.10
N SER A 137 -0.87 -20.09 10.74
CA SER A 137 -2.33 -19.99 10.68
C SER A 137 -2.80 -18.55 10.78
N ALA A 138 -4.01 -18.29 10.31
CA ALA A 138 -4.62 -16.97 10.43
C ALA A 138 -5.03 -16.67 11.87
N ALA A 139 -4.89 -15.38 12.27
CA ALA A 139 -5.35 -14.86 13.55
C ALA A 139 -5.82 -13.41 13.39
N GLY A 140 -6.90 -13.03 14.09
CA GLY A 140 -7.51 -11.70 14.04
C GLY A 140 -8.41 -11.50 12.81
N ASP A 141 -9.19 -10.44 12.85
CA ASP A 141 -10.23 -10.11 11.88
C ASP A 141 -10.21 -8.63 11.44
N GLU A 142 -9.31 -7.82 12.01
CA GLU A 142 -9.14 -6.43 11.57
C GLU A 142 -8.24 -6.33 10.32
N GLY A 143 -8.37 -5.21 9.62
CA GLY A 143 -7.58 -4.93 8.41
C GLY A 143 -8.13 -5.61 7.16
N PHE A 144 -7.25 -5.96 6.22
CA PHE A 144 -7.60 -6.62 4.96
C PHE A 144 -6.41 -7.38 4.35
N GLY A 145 -6.70 -8.18 3.32
CA GLY A 145 -5.67 -8.87 2.54
C GLY A 145 -4.92 -9.92 3.37
N PHE A 146 -3.62 -9.75 3.53
CA PHE A 146 -2.75 -10.70 4.26
C PHE A 146 -2.58 -10.36 5.74
N ASP A 147 -3.29 -9.36 6.27
CA ASP A 147 -3.16 -8.93 7.67
C ASP A 147 -3.38 -10.08 8.68
N PRO A 148 -4.31 -11.04 8.44
CA PRO A 148 -4.51 -12.17 9.35
C PRO A 148 -3.35 -13.17 9.41
N VAL A 149 -2.41 -13.13 8.47
CA VAL A 149 -1.27 -14.07 8.43
C VAL A 149 0.09 -13.38 8.49
N PHE A 150 0.16 -12.06 8.44
CA PHE A 150 1.43 -11.33 8.48
C PHE A 150 1.76 -10.89 9.92
N VAL A 151 2.89 -11.37 10.44
CA VAL A 151 3.44 -10.99 11.75
C VAL A 151 4.60 -10.02 11.51
N PRO A 152 4.49 -8.75 11.91
CA PRO A 152 5.59 -7.78 11.75
C PRO A 152 6.81 -8.17 12.58
N GLU A 153 7.99 -7.79 12.10
CA GLU A 153 9.23 -7.96 12.84
C GLU A 153 9.16 -7.22 14.18
N GLY A 154 9.55 -7.90 15.25
CA GLY A 154 9.46 -7.39 16.64
C GLY A 154 8.10 -7.57 17.32
N GLU A 155 7.10 -8.05 16.59
CA GLU A 155 5.78 -8.36 17.14
C GLU A 155 5.59 -9.88 17.28
N SER A 156 4.67 -10.28 18.15
CA SER A 156 4.28 -11.68 18.36
C SER A 156 2.88 -12.01 17.84
N ALA A 157 2.19 -11.02 17.28
CA ALA A 157 0.82 -11.12 16.79
C ALA A 157 0.73 -10.68 15.33
N THR A 158 -0.29 -11.16 14.63
CA THR A 158 -0.56 -10.73 13.25
C THR A 158 -1.05 -9.28 13.20
N VAL A 159 -0.91 -8.64 12.05
CA VAL A 159 -1.43 -7.28 11.85
C VAL A 159 -2.93 -7.19 12.15
N ALA A 160 -3.70 -8.23 11.82
CA ALA A 160 -5.13 -8.26 12.11
C ALA A 160 -5.46 -8.37 13.61
N VAL A 161 -4.56 -8.88 14.43
CA VAL A 161 -4.68 -8.88 15.91
C VAL A 161 -4.19 -7.56 16.49
N LEU A 162 -3.12 -6.97 15.95
CA LEU A 162 -2.59 -5.65 16.37
C LEU A 162 -3.57 -4.52 16.04
N GLY A 163 -4.33 -4.66 14.97
CA GLY A 163 -5.47 -3.84 14.62
C GLY A 163 -5.13 -2.50 13.96
N ASP A 164 -6.20 -1.78 13.61
CA ASP A 164 -6.14 -0.53 12.86
C ASP A 164 -5.37 0.59 13.58
N ALA A 165 -5.42 0.63 14.91
CA ALA A 165 -4.68 1.61 15.71
C ALA A 165 -3.16 1.46 15.55
N TRP A 166 -2.66 0.22 15.53
CA TRP A 166 -1.27 -0.10 15.29
C TRP A 166 -0.89 0.20 13.83
N LYS A 167 -1.72 -0.21 12.86
CA LYS A 167 -1.51 0.02 11.42
C LYS A 167 -1.33 1.50 11.09
N ARG A 168 -2.08 2.39 11.74
CA ARG A 168 -2.04 3.84 11.50
C ARG A 168 -0.64 4.44 11.67
N THR A 169 0.20 3.84 12.51
CA THR A 169 1.54 4.35 12.80
C THR A 169 2.68 3.46 12.29
N HIS A 170 2.46 2.15 12.13
CA HIS A 170 3.53 1.20 11.89
C HIS A 170 3.50 0.55 10.51
N SER A 171 2.35 0.54 9.82
CA SER A 171 2.21 -0.14 8.53
C SER A 171 3.12 0.46 7.46
N HIS A 172 3.41 -0.35 6.44
CA HIS A 172 4.14 0.06 5.24
C HIS A 172 3.52 1.31 4.59
N ARG A 173 2.19 1.37 4.50
CA ARG A 173 1.47 2.54 3.96
C ARG A 173 1.60 3.77 4.85
N ALA A 174 1.53 3.61 6.16
CA ALA A 174 1.74 4.72 7.09
C ALA A 174 3.17 5.28 7.02
N ARG A 175 4.17 4.42 6.80
CA ARG A 175 5.56 4.83 6.58
C ARG A 175 5.72 5.59 5.27
N ALA A 176 5.16 5.07 4.16
CA ALA A 176 5.17 5.75 2.87
C ALA A 176 4.44 7.10 2.92
N ALA A 177 3.28 7.15 3.61
CA ALA A 177 2.52 8.37 3.77
C ALA A 177 3.30 9.47 4.52
N ARG A 178 3.97 9.13 5.62
CA ARG A 178 4.82 10.10 6.34
C ARG A 178 5.98 10.59 5.48
N ALA A 179 6.66 9.68 4.78
CA ALA A 179 7.74 10.07 3.86
C ALA A 179 7.22 11.01 2.73
N LEU A 180 6.00 10.77 2.24
CA LEU A 180 5.36 11.69 1.30
C LEU A 180 5.12 13.06 1.93
N ALA A 181 4.55 13.12 3.14
CA ALA A 181 4.23 14.38 3.80
C ALA A 181 5.50 15.23 4.09
N GLU A 182 6.61 14.57 4.40
CA GLU A 182 7.91 15.23 4.64
C GLU A 182 8.52 15.80 3.35
N ALA A 183 8.22 15.20 2.21
CA ALA A 183 8.78 15.58 0.90
C ALA A 183 7.91 16.59 0.14
N LEU A 184 6.63 16.72 0.50
CA LEU A 184 5.73 17.71 -0.13
C LEU A 184 6.04 19.14 0.35
N PRO A 185 5.88 20.15 -0.52
CA PRO A 185 6.05 21.55 -0.11
C PRO A 185 5.02 21.96 0.94
N THR A 186 5.44 22.80 1.88
CA THR A 186 4.61 23.35 2.99
C THR A 186 3.87 24.62 2.57
#